data_c292b197de1d30a30f0d4071d9847e98
#
_entry.id   c292b197de1d30a30f0d4071d9847e98
#
_cell.length_a   1.000
_cell.length_b   1.000
_cell.length_c   1.000
_cell.angle_alpha   90.00
_cell.angle_beta   90.00
_cell.angle_gamma   90.00
#
_symmetry.space_group_name_H-M   'P 1'
#
loop_
_entity.id
_entity.type
_entity.pdbx_description
1 polymer ?
#
loop_
_entity_poly.entity_id
_entity_poly.type
_entity_poly.pdbx_seq_one_letter_code
_entity_poly.pdbx_strand_id
1 'polypeptide(L)' 'VKHMQSKVIYIAELYNEKQKLQIEERLMKLYGVFKVSIDIEEGAIFVDFETPANLNNLEKEVYDLGYKIIY' A
#
# COMPACT_ATOMS: atom_id res chain seq x y z
N VAL A 1 -10.89 12.45 18.36
CA VAL A 1 -10.98 11.06 17.93
C VAL A 1 -10.36 10.91 16.55
N LYS A 2 -9.43 9.98 16.43
CA LYS A 2 -8.78 9.71 15.16
C LYS A 2 -9.64 8.72 14.35
N HIS A 3 -9.76 9.01 13.08
CA HIS A 3 -10.52 8.15 12.17
C HIS A 3 -9.52 7.38 11.28
N MET A 4 -9.06 6.24 11.80
CA MET A 4 -8.18 5.39 11.04
C MET A 4 -9.00 4.56 10.05
N GLN A 5 -8.48 4.45 8.84
CA GLN A 5 -9.07 3.63 7.80
C GLN A 5 -8.17 2.45 7.50
N SER A 6 -8.78 1.32 7.16
CA SER A 6 -8.06 0.12 6.74
C SER A 6 -8.54 -0.22 5.33
N LYS A 7 -7.64 -0.20 4.37
CA LYS A 7 -7.97 -0.46 2.98
C LYS A 7 -7.03 -1.49 2.39
N VAL A 8 -7.45 -2.11 1.31
CA VAL A 8 -6.64 -3.08 0.60
C VAL A 8 -6.47 -2.64 -0.85
N ILE A 9 -5.24 -2.79 -1.36
CA ILE A 9 -4.91 -2.51 -2.75
C ILE A 9 -4.42 -3.81 -3.36
N TYR A 10 -5.04 -4.23 -4.47
CA TYR A 10 -4.60 -5.42 -5.19
C TYR A 10 -3.75 -5.01 -6.38
N ILE A 11 -2.62 -5.69 -6.54
CA ILE A 11 -1.69 -5.40 -7.64
C ILE A 11 -1.33 -6.66 -8.40
N ALA A 12 -0.93 -6.47 -9.66
CA ALA A 12 -0.44 -7.56 -10.50
C ALA A 12 1.07 -7.71 -10.33
N GLU A 13 1.58 -8.91 -10.59
CA GLU A 13 3.00 -9.18 -10.70
C GLU A 13 3.81 -8.91 -9.42
N LEU A 14 3.23 -9.27 -8.29
CA LEU A 14 3.92 -9.25 -7.01
C LEU A 14 4.40 -10.67 -6.72
N TYR A 15 5.73 -10.89 -6.75
CA TYR A 15 6.28 -12.23 -6.73
C TYR A 15 7.23 -12.55 -5.58
N ASN A 16 7.89 -11.54 -5.01
CA ASN A 16 8.99 -11.83 -4.08
C ASN A 16 9.08 -10.83 -2.93
N GLU A 17 9.89 -11.20 -1.94
CA GLU A 17 10.07 -10.41 -0.73
C GLU A 17 10.72 -9.05 -0.98
N LYS A 18 11.58 -8.97 -1.98
CA LYS A 18 12.24 -7.71 -2.31
C LYS A 18 11.22 -6.67 -2.75
N GLN A 19 10.28 -7.08 -3.58
CA GLN A 19 9.19 -6.21 -4.01
C GLN A 19 8.32 -5.79 -2.83
N LYS A 20 8.01 -6.75 -1.96
CA LYS A 20 7.22 -6.48 -0.76
C LYS A 20 7.88 -5.42 0.10
N LEU A 21 9.17 -5.56 0.38
CA LEU A 21 9.90 -4.59 1.20
C LEU A 21 9.93 -3.21 0.54
N GLN A 22 10.12 -3.16 -0.77
CA GLN A 22 10.12 -1.90 -1.51
C GLN A 22 8.80 -1.15 -1.33
N ILE A 23 7.70 -1.86 -1.47
CA ILE A 23 6.37 -1.27 -1.32
C ILE A 23 6.13 -0.82 0.11
N GLU A 24 6.47 -1.67 1.07
CA GLU A 24 6.32 -1.33 2.49
C GLU A 24 7.07 -0.06 2.85
N GLU A 25 8.34 0.02 2.46
CA GLU A 25 9.16 1.19 2.76
C GLU A 25 8.59 2.45 2.15
N ARG A 26 8.13 2.35 0.89
CA ARG A 26 7.60 3.51 0.19
C ARG A 26 6.33 4.03 0.86
N LEU A 27 5.41 3.14 1.19
CA LEU A 27 4.14 3.54 1.77
C LEU A 27 4.29 4.03 3.21
N MET A 28 5.21 3.43 3.97
CA MET A 28 5.44 3.85 5.35
C MET A 28 6.03 5.25 5.45
N LYS A 29 6.58 5.79 4.38
CA LYS A 29 7.10 7.16 4.37
C LYS A 29 5.99 8.21 4.23
N LEU A 30 4.80 7.80 3.86
CA LEU A 30 3.70 8.74 3.68
C LEU A 30 3.12 9.15 5.03
N TYR A 31 2.82 10.43 5.14
CA TYR A 31 2.23 10.98 6.34
C TYR A 31 0.84 10.40 6.55
N GLY A 32 0.60 9.89 7.75
CA GLY A 32 -0.69 9.30 8.10
C GLY A 32 -0.78 7.80 7.92
N VAL A 33 0.25 7.16 7.37
CA VAL A 33 0.27 5.70 7.24
C VAL A 33 0.85 5.10 8.52
N PHE A 34 0.08 4.19 9.14
CA PHE A 34 0.49 3.55 10.40
C PHE A 34 1.02 2.15 10.22
N LYS A 35 0.43 1.42 9.28
CA LYS A 35 0.79 0.02 9.12
C LYS A 35 0.60 -0.41 7.68
N VAL A 36 1.54 -1.17 7.16
CA VAL A 36 1.47 -1.79 5.85
C VAL A 36 1.74 -3.27 6.01
N SER A 37 0.86 -4.11 5.48
CA SER A 37 1.02 -5.54 5.49
C SER A 37 0.74 -6.05 4.08
N ILE A 38 1.59 -6.92 3.57
CA ILE A 38 1.49 -7.37 2.18
C ILE A 38 1.42 -8.89 2.12
N ASP A 39 0.45 -9.39 1.36
CA ASP A 39 0.31 -10.81 1.08
C ASP A 39 0.73 -11.03 -0.37
N ILE A 40 1.88 -11.67 -0.55
CA ILE A 40 2.46 -11.89 -1.87
C ILE A 40 1.58 -12.82 -2.70
N GLU A 41 1.06 -13.88 -2.10
CA GLU A 41 0.21 -14.83 -2.82
C GLU A 41 -1.03 -14.19 -3.40
N GLU A 42 -1.65 -13.31 -2.64
CA GLU A 42 -2.88 -12.64 -3.06
C GLU A 42 -2.62 -11.39 -3.88
N GLY A 43 -1.39 -10.90 -3.86
CA GLY A 43 -1.08 -9.60 -4.47
C GLY A 43 -1.79 -8.47 -3.74
N ALA A 44 -1.99 -8.61 -2.43
CA ALA A 44 -2.78 -7.68 -1.64
C ALA A 44 -1.90 -6.84 -0.73
N ILE A 45 -2.15 -5.54 -0.73
CA ILE A 45 -1.47 -4.58 0.14
C ILE A 45 -2.51 -4.02 1.11
N PHE A 46 -2.36 -4.34 2.39
CA PHE A 46 -3.25 -3.85 3.44
C PHE A 46 -2.61 -2.65 4.11
N VAL A 47 -3.34 -1.54 4.15
CA VAL A 47 -2.80 -0.29 4.70
C VAL A 47 -3.76 0.28 5.72
N ASP A 48 -3.22 0.60 6.90
CA ASP A 48 -3.94 1.34 7.94
C ASP A 48 -3.42 2.77 7.92
N PHE A 49 -4.31 3.73 7.74
CA PHE A 49 -3.91 5.12 7.58
C PHE A 49 -5.00 6.09 8.05
N GLU A 50 -4.61 7.34 8.21
CA GLU A 50 -5.54 8.43 8.49
C GLU A 50 -5.12 9.66 7.70
N THR A 51 -5.96 10.68 7.67
CA THR A 51 -5.62 11.96 7.04
C THR A 51 -4.27 12.47 7.56
N PRO A 52 -3.35 12.97 6.72
CA PRO A 52 -3.60 13.37 5.33
C PRO A 52 -3.46 12.27 4.28
N ALA A 53 -3.12 11.06 4.66
CA ALA A 53 -3.06 9.96 3.69
C ALA A 53 -4.47 9.62 3.22
N ASN A 54 -4.60 9.22 1.98
CA ASN A 54 -5.86 8.75 1.43
C ASN A 54 -5.60 7.67 0.39
N LEU A 55 -6.65 6.94 0.03
CA LEU A 55 -6.49 5.81 -0.85
C LEU A 55 -5.91 6.19 -2.21
N ASN A 56 -6.33 7.31 -2.77
CA ASN A 56 -5.82 7.77 -4.06
C ASN A 56 -4.31 8.00 -4.02
N ASN A 57 -3.80 8.61 -2.96
CA ASN A 57 -2.37 8.85 -2.82
C ASN A 57 -1.61 7.54 -2.66
N LEU A 58 -2.17 6.60 -1.90
CA LEU A 58 -1.53 5.28 -1.72
C LEU A 58 -1.46 4.54 -3.05
N GLU A 59 -2.55 4.55 -3.80
CA GLU A 59 -2.59 3.91 -5.11
C GLU A 59 -1.60 4.55 -6.07
N LYS A 60 -1.49 5.87 -6.03
CA LYS A 60 -0.55 6.59 -6.89
C LYS A 60 0.89 6.19 -6.59
N GLU A 61 1.25 6.08 -5.31
CA GLU A 61 2.61 5.66 -4.93
C GLU A 61 2.93 4.27 -5.44
N VAL A 62 1.97 3.36 -5.31
CA VAL A 62 2.13 1.99 -5.80
C VAL A 62 2.29 1.98 -7.32
N TYR A 63 1.46 2.75 -8.00
CA TYR A 63 1.53 2.88 -9.46
C TYR A 63 2.88 3.45 -9.90
N ASP A 64 3.37 4.48 -9.18
CA ASP A 64 4.65 5.12 -9.50
C ASP A 64 5.84 4.16 -9.33
N LEU A 65 5.70 3.13 -8.49
CA LEU A 65 6.71 2.09 -8.34
C LEU A 65 6.72 1.11 -9.51
N GLY A 66 5.73 1.19 -10.39
CA GLY A 66 5.66 0.37 -11.58
C GLY A 66 4.65 -0.76 -11.53
N TYR A 67 3.81 -0.79 -10.52
CA TYR A 67 2.82 -1.87 -10.39
C TYR A 67 1.47 -1.47 -10.98
N LYS A 68 0.81 -2.45 -11.57
CA LYS A 68 -0.53 -2.26 -12.10
C LYS A 68 -1.54 -2.58 -11.00
N ILE A 69 -2.43 -1.63 -10.74
CA ILE A 69 -3.45 -1.82 -9.72
C ILE A 69 -4.64 -2.54 -10.34
N ILE A 70 -5.13 -3.55 -9.64
CA ILE A 70 -6.26 -4.35 -10.06
C ILE A 70 -7.48 -3.87 -9.29
N TYR A 71 -8.46 -3.34 -10.02
CA TYR A 71 -9.69 -2.84 -9.41
C TYR A 71 -10.80 -3.86 -9.39
#